data_3901a8d635087fc6da1dc3c1f9269444
#
_entry.id   3901a8d635087fc6da1dc3c1f9269444
#
_cell.length_a   1.000
_cell.length_b   1.000
_cell.length_c   1.000
_cell.angle_alpha   90.00
_cell.angle_beta   90.00
_cell.angle_gamma   90.00
#
_symmetry.space_group_name_H-M   'P 1'
#
loop_
_entity.id
_entity.type
_entity.pdbx_description
1 polymer ?
#
loop_
_entity_poly.entity_id
_entity_poly.type
_entity_poly.pdbx_seq_one_letter_code
_entity_poly.pdbx_strand_id
1 'polypeptide(L)'
;MDGLDIKQRREQLGLTQKELGDLIGASRETIINYEKGKPIPKSKSEILNKVLEPGAVHHKTVKNEEVVKFVDDFENKNGNKFIELPNGQYYMLMPLAEFNVQAGFLSAYQDADFLMDLSQHGILVDKPVQGRYVAFRVNGDSMDDGSSAAITRNSVVSTRELQRHHWNGKLRFRDFPYWVIYTTQSKMPLLKEIVEHNTEEGYITCHSLNDSPEFTDFKLHLNDIQALFYVIDVNRTISKKTFY
;
A
#
# COMPACT_ATOMS: atom_id res chain seq x y z
N MET A 1 -41.69 -17.49 -9.27
CA MET A 1 -41.66 -16.51 -8.15
C MET A 1 -41.85 -15.15 -8.77
N ASP A 2 -42.85 -14.38 -8.37
CA ASP A 2 -43.03 -13.02 -8.83
C ASP A 2 -42.28 -12.01 -7.90
N GLY A 3 -42.29 -10.72 -8.27
CA GLY A 3 -41.53 -9.71 -7.54
C GLY A 3 -42.05 -9.47 -6.11
N LEU A 4 -43.35 -9.60 -5.89
CA LEU A 4 -43.98 -9.44 -4.58
C LEU A 4 -43.62 -10.60 -3.67
N ASP A 5 -43.62 -11.84 -4.22
CA ASP A 5 -43.22 -13.05 -3.51
C ASP A 5 -41.74 -13.00 -3.06
N ILE A 6 -40.86 -12.47 -3.92
CA ILE A 6 -39.43 -12.24 -3.57
C ILE A 6 -39.31 -11.28 -2.38
N LYS A 7 -40.02 -10.15 -2.42
CA LYS A 7 -39.97 -9.16 -1.35
C LYS A 7 -40.46 -9.73 -0.02
N GLN A 8 -41.61 -10.39 -0.04
CA GLN A 8 -42.21 -10.99 1.17
C GLN A 8 -41.31 -12.04 1.81
N ARG A 9 -40.75 -12.95 1.02
CA ARG A 9 -39.85 -14.01 1.53
C ARG A 9 -38.55 -13.44 2.05
N ARG A 10 -37.97 -12.44 1.36
CA ARG A 10 -36.80 -11.74 1.87
C ARG A 10 -37.04 -11.12 3.22
N GLU A 11 -38.17 -10.41 3.39
CA GLU A 11 -38.56 -9.77 4.65
C GLU A 11 -38.83 -10.78 5.77
N GLN A 12 -39.47 -11.89 5.45
CA GLN A 12 -39.68 -13.01 6.42
C GLN A 12 -38.36 -13.62 6.90
N LEU A 13 -37.35 -13.65 6.04
CA LEU A 13 -36.00 -14.12 6.38
C LEU A 13 -35.15 -13.03 7.04
N GLY A 14 -35.68 -11.81 7.23
CA GLY A 14 -34.99 -10.68 7.82
C GLY A 14 -33.80 -10.17 7.00
N LEU A 15 -33.79 -10.44 5.70
CA LEU A 15 -32.73 -9.99 4.79
C LEU A 15 -33.00 -8.60 4.24
N THR A 16 -31.96 -7.78 4.18
CA THR A 16 -31.98 -6.53 3.38
C THR A 16 -31.87 -6.84 1.88
N GLN A 17 -32.24 -5.90 1.02
CA GLN A 17 -32.06 -6.03 -0.43
C GLN A 17 -30.59 -6.21 -0.81
N LYS A 18 -29.66 -5.62 -0.04
CA LYS A 18 -28.22 -5.77 -0.24
C LYS A 18 -27.77 -7.19 0.10
N GLU A 19 -28.15 -7.69 1.27
CA GLU A 19 -27.82 -9.06 1.71
C GLU A 19 -28.35 -10.13 0.74
N LEU A 20 -29.58 -9.97 0.26
CA LEU A 20 -30.11 -10.85 -0.76
C LEU A 20 -29.30 -10.75 -2.07
N GLY A 21 -28.88 -9.54 -2.45
CA GLY A 21 -28.02 -9.32 -3.59
C GLY A 21 -26.70 -10.07 -3.47
N ASP A 22 -26.04 -9.92 -2.33
CA ASP A 22 -24.76 -10.59 -2.04
C ASP A 22 -24.90 -12.13 -2.09
N LEU A 23 -25.98 -12.68 -1.55
CA LEU A 23 -26.27 -14.13 -1.56
C LEU A 23 -26.44 -14.70 -2.97
N ILE A 24 -27.00 -13.94 -3.89
CA ILE A 24 -27.25 -14.41 -5.27
C ILE A 24 -26.24 -13.87 -6.30
N GLY A 25 -25.24 -13.13 -5.86
CA GLY A 25 -24.25 -12.48 -6.73
C GLY A 25 -24.91 -11.44 -7.64
N ALA A 26 -25.71 -10.53 -7.08
CA ALA A 26 -26.39 -9.44 -7.79
C ALA A 26 -26.30 -8.13 -6.99
N SER A 27 -26.38 -6.99 -7.68
CA SER A 27 -26.40 -5.69 -7.01
C SER A 27 -27.71 -5.44 -6.26
N ARG A 28 -27.70 -4.57 -5.25
CA ARG A 28 -28.93 -4.10 -4.57
C ARG A 28 -29.96 -3.58 -5.57
N GLU A 29 -29.52 -2.82 -6.57
CA GLU A 29 -30.42 -2.27 -7.60
C GLU A 29 -31.08 -3.36 -8.43
N THR A 30 -30.37 -4.44 -8.70
CA THR A 30 -30.93 -5.62 -9.38
C THR A 30 -32.03 -6.26 -8.54
N ILE A 31 -31.87 -6.38 -7.23
CA ILE A 31 -32.90 -6.90 -6.33
C ILE A 31 -34.12 -6.00 -6.32
N ILE A 32 -33.93 -4.67 -6.24
CA ILE A 32 -35.05 -3.70 -6.34
C ILE A 32 -35.84 -3.90 -7.65
N ASN A 33 -35.13 -4.14 -8.76
CA ASN A 33 -35.75 -4.36 -10.05
C ASN A 33 -36.55 -5.67 -10.10
N TYR A 34 -36.04 -6.74 -9.49
CA TYR A 34 -36.75 -8.03 -9.38
C TYR A 34 -38.00 -7.91 -8.52
N GLU A 35 -37.92 -7.23 -7.37
CA GLU A 35 -39.07 -6.95 -6.50
C GLU A 35 -40.15 -6.08 -7.17
N LYS A 36 -39.77 -5.26 -8.14
CA LYS A 36 -40.68 -4.46 -8.99
C LYS A 36 -41.25 -5.24 -10.19
N GLY A 37 -40.95 -6.54 -10.29
CA GLY A 37 -41.51 -7.41 -11.34
C GLY A 37 -40.73 -7.40 -12.65
N LYS A 38 -39.47 -6.90 -12.69
CA LYS A 38 -38.68 -7.04 -13.91
C LYS A 38 -38.26 -8.49 -14.13
N PRO A 39 -38.05 -8.92 -15.42
CA PRO A 39 -37.68 -10.30 -15.74
C PRO A 39 -36.44 -10.76 -15.01
N ILE A 40 -36.47 -12.00 -14.49
CA ILE A 40 -35.38 -12.64 -13.77
C ILE A 40 -34.77 -13.70 -14.68
N PRO A 41 -33.44 -13.65 -14.96
CA PRO A 41 -32.74 -14.69 -15.70
C PRO A 41 -32.92 -16.07 -15.05
N LYS A 42 -33.08 -17.15 -15.84
CA LYS A 42 -33.28 -18.51 -15.30
C LYS A 42 -32.22 -18.90 -14.24
N SER A 43 -30.96 -18.62 -14.53
CA SER A 43 -29.86 -18.91 -13.58
C SER A 43 -30.02 -18.21 -12.22
N LYS A 44 -30.52 -16.98 -12.21
CA LYS A 44 -30.79 -16.23 -10.97
C LYS A 44 -32.08 -16.68 -10.27
N SER A 45 -33.09 -17.08 -11.03
CA SER A 45 -34.34 -17.63 -10.50
C SER A 45 -34.14 -18.92 -9.70
N GLU A 46 -33.26 -19.81 -10.17
CA GLU A 46 -32.93 -21.05 -9.45
C GLU A 46 -32.21 -20.76 -8.12
N ILE A 47 -31.27 -19.82 -8.11
CA ILE A 47 -30.56 -19.41 -6.89
C ILE A 47 -31.53 -18.71 -5.92
N LEU A 48 -32.37 -17.81 -6.42
CA LEU A 48 -33.39 -17.13 -5.61
C LEU A 48 -34.35 -18.12 -4.93
N ASN A 49 -34.82 -19.16 -5.66
CA ASN A 49 -35.68 -20.18 -5.09
C ASN A 49 -35.00 -20.89 -3.92
N LYS A 50 -33.73 -21.28 -4.07
CA LYS A 50 -32.97 -21.96 -3.00
C LYS A 50 -32.73 -21.04 -1.78
N VAL A 51 -32.38 -19.79 -2.05
CA VAL A 51 -32.08 -18.80 -1.02
C VAL A 51 -33.33 -18.37 -0.25
N LEU A 52 -34.49 -18.32 -0.90
CA LEU A 52 -35.76 -17.88 -0.32
C LEU A 52 -36.70 -19.04 0.07
N GLU A 53 -36.21 -20.29 0.16
CA GLU A 53 -37.02 -21.44 0.64
C GLU A 53 -37.43 -21.23 2.11
N PRO A 54 -38.70 -21.56 2.47
CA PRO A 54 -39.12 -21.52 3.84
C PRO A 54 -38.31 -22.52 4.68
N GLY A 55 -37.60 -22.03 5.69
CA GLY A 55 -36.72 -22.87 6.53
C GLY A 55 -35.28 -22.97 6.03
N ALA A 56 -34.90 -22.27 4.96
CA ALA A 56 -33.51 -22.02 4.62
C ALA A 56 -32.86 -21.31 5.81
N VAL A 57 -32.12 -22.06 6.62
CA VAL A 57 -31.27 -21.47 7.65
C VAL A 57 -30.14 -20.78 6.90
N HIS A 58 -30.37 -19.55 6.53
CA HIS A 58 -29.25 -18.68 6.30
C HIS A 58 -28.62 -18.55 7.68
N HIS A 59 -27.55 -19.32 7.91
CA HIS A 59 -26.59 -18.87 8.89
C HIS A 59 -26.31 -17.42 8.47
N LYS A 60 -26.97 -16.47 9.16
CA LYS A 60 -26.29 -15.23 9.42
C LYS A 60 -24.97 -15.75 9.94
N THR A 61 -23.97 -15.73 9.12
CA THR A 61 -22.62 -15.65 9.59
C THR A 61 -22.73 -14.39 10.45
N VAL A 62 -23.09 -14.61 11.73
CA VAL A 62 -22.67 -13.71 12.78
C VAL A 62 -21.18 -13.91 12.67
N LYS A 63 -20.61 -13.19 11.72
CA LYS A 63 -19.27 -12.74 11.87
C LYS A 63 -19.35 -11.96 13.18
N ASN A 64 -19.03 -12.63 14.28
CA ASN A 64 -18.36 -12.00 15.40
C ASN A 64 -16.95 -11.62 14.93
N GLU A 65 -16.88 -11.03 13.77
CA GLU A 65 -16.10 -9.89 13.54
C GLU A 65 -16.90 -8.79 14.24
N GLU A 66 -16.46 -8.37 15.41
CA GLU A 66 -16.38 -6.95 15.63
C GLU A 66 -15.76 -6.47 14.32
N VAL A 67 -16.63 -6.09 13.37
CA VAL A 67 -16.24 -5.30 12.23
C VAL A 67 -15.77 -4.05 12.94
N VAL A 68 -14.47 -3.98 13.17
CA VAL A 68 -13.80 -2.72 13.38
C VAL A 68 -14.33 -1.91 12.20
N LYS A 69 -15.32 -1.06 12.44
CA LYS A 69 -15.77 -0.10 11.46
C LYS A 69 -14.54 0.74 11.23
N PHE A 70 -13.79 0.43 10.19
CA PHE A 70 -12.81 1.33 9.65
C PHE A 70 -13.63 2.55 9.24
N VAL A 71 -13.59 3.56 10.09
CA VAL A 71 -14.30 4.81 9.89
C VAL A 71 -13.53 5.51 8.77
N ASP A 72 -14.18 5.60 7.62
CA ASP A 72 -13.75 6.33 6.43
C ASP A 72 -12.31 6.06 5.94
N ASP A 73 -12.16 4.99 5.15
CA ASP A 73 -11.00 4.84 4.29
C ASP A 73 -10.94 6.02 3.32
N PHE A 74 -9.86 6.73 3.29
CA PHE A 74 -9.66 7.77 2.30
C PHE A 74 -8.29 7.62 1.63
N GLU A 75 -8.18 8.20 0.44
CA GLU A 75 -6.99 8.16 -0.38
C GLU A 75 -6.45 9.58 -0.59
N ASN A 76 -5.16 9.78 -0.47
CA ASN A 76 -4.57 11.06 -0.81
C ASN A 76 -4.42 11.20 -2.34
N LYS A 77 -4.13 12.40 -2.83
CA LYS A 77 -4.00 12.70 -4.26
C LYS A 77 -2.91 11.89 -5.00
N ASN A 78 -2.09 11.14 -4.26
CA ASN A 78 -0.97 10.34 -4.80
C ASN A 78 -1.20 8.83 -4.65
N GLY A 79 -2.43 8.38 -4.35
CA GLY A 79 -2.79 6.98 -4.30
C GLY A 79 -2.45 6.26 -2.99
N ASN A 80 -2.01 6.97 -1.93
CA ASN A 80 -1.81 6.33 -0.64
C ASN A 80 -3.13 6.28 0.14
N LYS A 81 -3.48 5.10 0.64
CA LYS A 81 -4.73 4.85 1.38
C LYS A 81 -4.49 4.96 2.88
N PHE A 82 -5.50 5.47 3.59
CA PHE A 82 -5.48 5.62 5.04
C PHE A 82 -6.71 4.96 5.62
N ILE A 83 -6.51 4.10 6.60
CA ILE A 83 -7.55 3.40 7.33
C ILE A 83 -7.53 3.95 8.75
N GLU A 84 -8.60 4.60 9.17
CA GLU A 84 -8.71 5.12 10.54
C GLU A 84 -8.88 3.97 11.53
N LEU A 85 -8.14 4.03 12.63
CA LEU A 85 -8.19 3.06 13.70
C LEU A 85 -9.03 3.59 14.88
N PRO A 86 -9.62 2.71 15.71
CA PRO A 86 -10.46 3.13 16.82
C PRO A 86 -9.79 4.03 17.85
N ASN A 87 -8.47 4.05 17.90
CA ASN A 87 -7.67 4.89 18.80
C ASN A 87 -7.34 6.27 18.22
N GLY A 88 -7.88 6.62 17.04
CA GLY A 88 -7.64 7.88 16.33
C GLY A 88 -6.32 7.94 15.55
N GLN A 89 -5.57 6.85 15.49
CA GLN A 89 -4.42 6.71 14.59
C GLN A 89 -4.88 6.21 13.22
N TYR A 90 -3.97 6.21 12.27
CA TYR A 90 -4.23 5.75 10.91
C TYR A 90 -3.23 4.69 10.48
N TYR A 91 -3.72 3.69 9.75
CA TYR A 91 -2.87 2.75 9.06
C TYR A 91 -2.73 3.22 7.61
N MET A 92 -1.55 3.73 7.27
CA MET A 92 -1.25 4.22 5.93
C MET A 92 -0.74 3.06 5.07
N LEU A 93 -1.44 2.79 3.97
CA LEU A 93 -1.03 1.83 2.95
C LEU A 93 -0.30 2.53 1.80
N MET A 94 0.78 1.92 1.35
CA MET A 94 1.59 2.40 0.24
C MET A 94 2.05 1.24 -0.64
N PRO A 95 2.28 1.47 -1.96
CA PRO A 95 2.80 0.44 -2.84
C PRO A 95 4.17 -0.06 -2.37
N LEU A 96 4.38 -1.39 -2.42
CA LEU A 96 5.66 -2.04 -2.13
C LEU A 96 6.38 -2.38 -3.43
N ALA A 97 7.47 -1.69 -3.70
CA ALA A 97 8.34 -1.96 -4.83
C ALA A 97 9.51 -2.86 -4.40
N GLU A 98 9.86 -3.81 -5.25
CA GLU A 98 11.09 -4.59 -5.09
C GLU A 98 12.27 -3.79 -5.65
N PHE A 99 13.42 -3.79 -4.96
CA PHE A 99 14.64 -3.09 -5.43
C PHE A 99 15.15 -3.59 -6.78
N ASN A 100 14.74 -4.78 -7.19
CA ASN A 100 15.08 -5.35 -8.49
C ASN A 100 14.21 -4.84 -9.65
N VAL A 101 13.12 -4.13 -9.35
CA VAL A 101 12.21 -3.57 -10.37
C VAL A 101 12.82 -2.28 -10.89
N GLN A 102 13.53 -2.43 -12.00
CA GLN A 102 14.36 -1.41 -12.64
C GLN A 102 13.58 -0.41 -13.49
N ALA A 103 14.30 0.23 -14.38
CA ALA A 103 13.96 1.21 -15.42
C ALA A 103 12.46 1.46 -15.71
N GLY A 104 11.60 0.45 -15.57
CA GLY A 104 10.15 0.56 -15.71
C GLY A 104 9.46 1.20 -14.50
N PHE A 105 10.00 1.09 -13.27
CA PHE A 105 9.34 1.66 -12.10
C PHE A 105 9.22 3.18 -12.19
N LEU A 106 10.31 3.89 -12.52
CA LEU A 106 10.28 5.36 -12.63
C LEU A 106 9.38 5.88 -13.77
N SER A 107 9.19 5.12 -14.83
CA SER A 107 8.26 5.49 -15.88
C SER A 107 6.81 5.16 -15.54
N ALA A 108 6.58 4.13 -14.73
CA ALA A 108 5.27 3.62 -14.38
C ALA A 108 4.75 4.09 -13.01
N TYR A 109 5.64 4.52 -12.09
CA TYR A 109 5.21 4.86 -10.72
C TYR A 109 4.31 6.10 -10.62
N GLN A 110 4.14 6.85 -11.71
CA GLN A 110 3.15 7.92 -11.81
C GLN A 110 1.78 7.41 -12.27
N ASP A 111 1.72 6.18 -12.78
CA ASP A 111 0.50 5.53 -13.20
C ASP A 111 -0.19 4.88 -12.00
N ALA A 112 -1.41 5.31 -11.71
CA ALA A 112 -2.18 4.80 -10.57
C ALA A 112 -2.53 3.31 -10.73
N ASP A 113 -2.81 2.86 -11.95
CA ASP A 113 -3.16 1.46 -12.21
C ASP A 113 -1.95 0.54 -11.94
N PHE A 114 -0.75 0.97 -12.37
CA PHE A 114 0.49 0.25 -12.06
C PHE A 114 0.74 0.13 -10.55
N LEU A 115 0.51 1.21 -9.80
CA LEU A 115 0.71 1.20 -8.34
C LEU A 115 -0.33 0.34 -7.61
N MET A 116 -1.54 0.21 -8.15
CA MET A 116 -2.58 -0.66 -7.58
C MET A 116 -2.26 -2.14 -7.73
N ASP A 117 -1.53 -2.53 -8.77
CA ASP A 117 -1.11 -3.92 -9.00
C ASP A 117 0.03 -4.36 -8.08
N LEU A 118 0.72 -3.42 -7.44
CA LEU A 118 1.79 -3.72 -6.48
C LEU A 118 1.22 -4.22 -5.14
N SER A 119 1.96 -5.13 -4.51
CA SER A 119 1.70 -5.47 -3.10
C SER A 119 1.70 -4.21 -2.24
N GLN A 120 0.89 -4.20 -1.19
CA GLN A 120 0.79 -3.04 -0.30
C GLN A 120 1.60 -3.27 0.97
N HIS A 121 2.26 -2.23 1.44
CA HIS A 121 2.91 -2.17 2.75
C HIS A 121 2.24 -1.10 3.60
N GLY A 122 2.12 -1.35 4.91
CA GLY A 122 1.43 -0.42 5.80
C GLY A 122 2.24 -0.05 7.02
N ILE A 123 2.11 1.20 7.44
CA ILE A 123 2.68 1.73 8.68
C ILE A 123 1.62 2.51 9.46
N LEU A 124 1.82 2.60 10.78
CA LEU A 124 1.01 3.46 11.65
C LEU A 124 1.45 4.91 11.54
N VAL A 125 0.49 5.82 11.43
CA VAL A 125 0.72 7.27 11.45
C VAL A 125 -0.32 7.95 12.33
N ASP A 126 0.06 9.04 13.00
CA ASP A 126 -0.85 9.74 13.92
C ASP A 126 -1.92 10.56 13.18
N LYS A 127 -1.67 10.91 11.94
CA LYS A 127 -2.60 11.66 11.09
C LYS A 127 -2.34 11.38 9.62
N PRO A 128 -3.36 11.55 8.77
CA PRO A 128 -3.19 11.49 7.33
C PRO A 128 -2.20 12.53 6.82
N VAL A 129 -1.35 12.11 5.91
CA VAL A 129 -0.27 12.91 5.37
C VAL A 129 -0.40 13.09 3.85
N GLN A 130 0.08 14.22 3.37
CA GLN A 130 0.14 14.51 1.94
C GLN A 130 1.51 14.14 1.37
N GLY A 131 1.56 13.86 0.08
CA GLY A 131 2.77 13.46 -0.62
C GLY A 131 2.66 12.04 -1.15
N ARG A 132 3.67 11.61 -1.89
CA ARG A 132 3.75 10.26 -2.42
C ARG A 132 4.64 9.42 -1.51
N TYR A 133 4.09 8.29 -1.06
CA TYR A 133 4.78 7.33 -0.22
C TYR A 133 4.89 6.01 -0.98
N VAL A 134 6.07 5.42 -0.94
CA VAL A 134 6.39 4.13 -1.55
C VAL A 134 7.26 3.34 -0.56
N ALA A 135 6.96 2.08 -0.39
CA ALA A 135 7.82 1.16 0.34
C ALA A 135 8.75 0.42 -0.63
N PHE A 136 9.97 0.16 -0.19
CA PHE A 136 10.95 -0.61 -0.98
C PHE A 136 11.48 -1.78 -0.17
N ARG A 137 11.50 -2.97 -0.78
CA ARG A 137 12.17 -4.14 -0.20
C ARG A 137 13.65 -4.12 -0.53
N VAL A 138 14.47 -4.01 0.49
CA VAL A 138 15.93 -3.92 0.36
C VAL A 138 16.53 -5.23 -0.17
N ASN A 139 17.38 -5.12 -1.18
CA ASN A 139 18.10 -6.25 -1.76
C ASN A 139 19.59 -5.91 -1.92
N GLY A 140 20.29 -5.76 -0.81
CA GLY A 140 21.72 -5.44 -0.79
C GLY A 140 22.21 -5.36 0.64
N ASP A 141 23.52 -5.33 0.80
CA ASP A 141 24.17 -5.39 2.10
C ASP A 141 24.93 -4.08 2.43
N SER A 142 24.86 -3.07 1.55
CA SER A 142 25.59 -1.80 1.72
C SER A 142 25.15 -0.97 2.96
N MET A 143 23.98 -1.27 3.52
CA MET A 143 23.44 -0.61 4.72
C MET A 143 23.37 -1.56 5.91
N ASP A 144 24.08 -2.70 5.85
CA ASP A 144 24.19 -3.69 6.92
C ASP A 144 25.60 -3.62 7.55
N ASP A 145 25.71 -2.89 8.65
CA ASP A 145 26.93 -2.78 9.47
C ASP A 145 26.92 -3.74 10.67
N GLY A 146 25.91 -4.62 10.76
CA GLY A 146 25.71 -5.53 11.89
C GLY A 146 25.21 -4.86 13.17
N SER A 147 24.99 -3.55 13.19
CA SER A 147 24.47 -2.82 14.34
C SER A 147 22.96 -2.97 14.50
N SER A 148 22.44 -2.46 15.60
CA SER A 148 20.99 -2.36 15.80
C SER A 148 20.31 -1.36 14.84
N ALA A 149 21.08 -0.47 14.19
CA ALA A 149 20.61 0.49 13.20
C ALA A 149 20.69 -0.04 11.76
N ALA A 150 21.37 -1.18 11.54
CA ALA A 150 21.55 -1.80 10.23
C ALA A 150 20.23 -1.95 9.46
N ILE A 151 20.26 -1.69 8.17
CA ILE A 151 19.17 -2.00 7.26
C ILE A 151 19.57 -3.21 6.43
N THR A 152 19.15 -4.38 6.92
CA THR A 152 19.55 -5.67 6.35
C THR A 152 18.77 -6.02 5.10
N ARG A 153 19.24 -6.97 4.34
CA ARG A 153 18.52 -7.57 3.21
C ARG A 153 17.13 -8.05 3.63
N ASN A 154 16.14 -7.90 2.76
CA ASN A 154 14.71 -8.16 2.98
C ASN A 154 14.01 -7.23 3.99
N SER A 155 14.68 -6.28 4.60
CA SER A 155 14.01 -5.18 5.30
C SER A 155 13.13 -4.41 4.31
N VAL A 156 12.06 -3.81 4.81
CA VAL A 156 11.21 -2.90 4.03
C VAL A 156 11.42 -1.48 4.56
N VAL A 157 11.83 -0.58 3.69
CA VAL A 157 11.94 0.85 4.00
C VAL A 157 10.72 1.58 3.47
N SER A 158 9.99 2.24 4.36
CA SER A 158 8.90 3.14 3.99
C SER A 158 9.46 4.51 3.69
N THR A 159 9.11 5.09 2.56
CA THR A 159 9.74 6.32 2.09
C THR A 159 8.72 7.36 1.65
N ARG A 160 9.17 8.61 1.60
CA ARG A 160 8.42 9.70 0.98
C ARG A 160 9.24 10.32 -0.15
N GLU A 161 8.60 10.52 -1.30
CA GLU A 161 9.20 11.23 -2.42
C GLU A 161 9.48 12.69 -2.07
N LEU A 162 10.68 13.14 -2.40
CA LEU A 162 11.03 14.55 -2.41
C LEU A 162 10.96 15.05 -3.86
N GLN A 163 9.97 15.89 -4.16
CA GLN A 163 9.78 16.42 -5.50
C GLN A 163 10.97 17.28 -5.94
N ARG A 164 11.33 17.22 -7.23
CA ARG A 164 12.54 17.81 -7.77
C ARG A 164 12.71 19.32 -7.49
N HIS A 165 11.62 20.08 -7.45
CA HIS A 165 11.69 21.51 -7.17
C HIS A 165 12.17 21.85 -5.75
N HIS A 166 12.18 20.88 -4.82
CA HIS A 166 12.73 21.05 -3.48
C HIS A 166 14.23 20.75 -3.38
N TRP A 167 14.85 20.18 -4.43
CA TRP A 167 16.27 19.76 -4.37
C TRP A 167 17.25 20.92 -4.38
N ASN A 168 16.85 22.09 -4.92
CA ASN A 168 17.68 23.31 -4.91
C ASN A 168 17.84 23.91 -3.50
N GLY A 169 16.95 23.56 -2.57
CA GLY A 169 17.07 23.90 -1.16
C GLY A 169 17.90 22.87 -0.41
N LYS A 170 18.35 23.21 0.80
CA LYS A 170 19.10 22.26 1.64
C LYS A 170 18.23 21.06 2.00
N LEU A 171 18.68 19.86 1.61
CA LEU A 171 18.04 18.61 2.00
C LEU A 171 18.07 18.45 3.53
N ARG A 172 16.98 17.88 4.08
CA ARG A 172 16.88 17.61 5.51
C ARG A 172 17.53 16.26 5.89
N PHE A 173 18.74 16.02 5.37
CA PHE A 173 19.44 14.75 5.54
C PHE A 173 19.89 14.47 6.99
N ARG A 174 19.95 15.50 7.86
CA ARG A 174 20.20 15.32 9.28
C ARG A 174 18.98 14.78 10.03
N ASP A 175 17.77 15.11 9.58
CA ASP A 175 16.52 14.61 10.15
C ASP A 175 16.14 13.25 9.56
N PHE A 176 16.44 13.07 8.27
CA PHE A 176 16.20 11.85 7.51
C PHE A 176 17.51 11.42 6.84
N PRO A 177 18.35 10.62 7.52
CA PRO A 177 19.68 10.31 6.99
C PRO A 177 19.65 9.36 5.79
N TYR A 178 18.70 8.43 5.75
CA TYR A 178 18.67 7.37 4.75
C TYR A 178 17.74 7.71 3.58
N TRP A 179 18.22 7.41 2.35
CA TRP A 179 17.55 7.78 1.12
C TRP A 179 17.58 6.66 0.09
N VAL A 180 16.45 6.46 -0.57
CA VAL A 180 16.39 5.68 -1.82
C VAL A 180 16.57 6.64 -2.98
N ILE A 181 17.60 6.39 -3.79
CA ILE A 181 18.08 7.27 -4.85
C ILE A 181 18.01 6.53 -6.18
N TYR A 182 17.23 7.03 -7.10
CA TYR A 182 17.27 6.61 -8.49
C TYR A 182 18.19 7.53 -9.27
N THR A 183 19.17 6.95 -9.98
CA THR A 183 20.18 7.71 -10.73
C THR A 183 20.40 7.12 -12.11
N THR A 184 20.84 7.97 -13.04
CA THR A 184 21.24 7.53 -14.39
C THR A 184 22.51 6.68 -14.40
N GLN A 185 23.30 6.74 -13.32
CA GLN A 185 24.58 6.03 -13.20
C GLN A 185 24.42 4.58 -12.73
N SER A 186 23.23 4.20 -12.22
CA SER A 186 22.94 2.85 -11.75
C SER A 186 21.64 2.33 -12.35
N LYS A 187 21.64 1.06 -12.70
CA LYS A 187 20.42 0.37 -13.16
C LYS A 187 19.43 0.08 -12.01
N MET A 188 19.93 0.03 -10.79
CA MET A 188 19.13 -0.25 -9.59
C MET A 188 19.12 0.97 -8.69
N PRO A 189 18.02 1.20 -7.94
CA PRO A 189 18.02 2.25 -6.94
C PRO A 189 19.09 1.97 -5.88
N LEU A 190 19.61 3.03 -5.30
CA LEU A 190 20.61 2.97 -4.23
C LEU A 190 19.91 3.30 -2.92
N LEU A 191 20.17 2.52 -1.87
CA LEU A 191 19.85 2.91 -0.50
C LEU A 191 21.14 3.36 0.16
N LYS A 192 21.20 4.63 0.58
CA LYS A 192 22.39 5.27 1.13
C LYS A 192 22.03 6.26 2.23
N GLU A 193 23.00 6.54 3.08
CA GLU A 193 23.00 7.72 3.94
C GLU A 193 23.49 8.91 3.12
N ILE A 194 22.81 10.07 3.22
CA ILE A 194 23.36 11.33 2.70
C ILE A 194 24.08 12.03 3.84
N VAL A 195 25.40 12.18 3.72
CA VAL A 195 26.23 12.83 4.73
C VAL A 195 26.56 14.27 4.41
N GLU A 196 26.44 14.66 3.14
CA GLU A 196 26.67 16.02 2.66
C GLU A 196 25.70 16.38 1.55
N HIS A 197 25.27 17.63 1.52
CA HIS A 197 24.60 18.25 0.38
C HIS A 197 25.24 19.61 0.10
N ASN A 198 25.96 19.69 -1.00
CA ASN A 198 26.56 20.93 -1.50
C ASN A 198 25.60 21.56 -2.55
N THR A 199 24.92 22.63 -2.13
CA THR A 199 23.94 23.33 -2.97
C THR A 199 24.60 24.22 -4.04
N GLU A 200 25.85 24.64 -3.83
CA GLU A 200 26.58 25.50 -4.77
C GLU A 200 27.11 24.69 -5.95
N GLU A 201 27.69 23.52 -5.67
CA GLU A 201 28.21 22.61 -6.70
C GLU A 201 27.16 21.61 -7.20
N GLY A 202 26.00 21.51 -6.53
CA GLY A 202 24.88 20.68 -6.95
C GLY A 202 25.14 19.16 -6.81
N TYR A 203 25.76 18.71 -5.72
CA TYR A 203 25.96 17.29 -5.45
C TYR A 203 25.56 16.88 -4.03
N ILE A 204 25.38 15.59 -3.85
CA ILE A 204 25.26 14.92 -2.54
C ILE A 204 26.41 13.94 -2.37
N THR A 205 26.89 13.75 -1.14
CA THR A 205 27.81 12.67 -0.77
C THR A 205 27.00 11.53 -0.15
N CYS A 206 27.10 10.36 -0.78
CA CYS A 206 26.45 9.12 -0.39
C CYS A 206 27.40 8.25 0.41
N HIS A 207 26.93 7.79 1.57
CA HIS A 207 27.66 6.91 2.49
C HIS A 207 26.92 5.57 2.62
N SER A 208 27.66 4.51 2.81
CA SER A 208 27.14 3.17 3.14
C SER A 208 27.42 2.90 4.61
N LEU A 209 26.44 2.35 5.36
CA LEU A 209 26.70 1.92 6.73
C LEU A 209 27.68 0.77 6.82
N ASN A 210 27.74 -0.08 5.81
CA ASN A 210 28.68 -1.21 5.74
C ASN A 210 30.08 -0.70 5.40
N ASP A 211 31.03 -0.86 6.34
CA ASP A 211 32.43 -0.40 6.23
C ASP A 211 33.31 -1.28 5.32
N SER A 212 32.76 -2.28 4.66
CA SER A 212 33.53 -3.12 3.73
C SER A 212 34.15 -2.27 2.62
N PRO A 213 35.39 -2.57 2.18
CA PRO A 213 36.12 -1.75 1.20
C PRO A 213 35.41 -1.56 -0.15
N GLU A 214 34.45 -2.40 -0.46
CA GLU A 214 33.62 -2.31 -1.67
C GLU A 214 32.56 -1.20 -1.59
N PHE A 215 32.24 -0.68 -0.40
CA PHE A 215 31.20 0.33 -0.17
C PHE A 215 31.80 1.68 0.26
N THR A 216 32.61 2.28 -0.60
CA THR A 216 33.22 3.58 -0.36
C THR A 216 32.23 4.72 -0.58
N ASP A 217 32.46 5.85 0.11
CA ASP A 217 31.70 7.07 -0.13
C ASP A 217 31.92 7.60 -1.55
N PHE A 218 30.86 8.15 -2.13
CA PHE A 218 30.94 8.74 -3.46
C PHE A 218 30.02 9.96 -3.59
N LYS A 219 30.38 10.84 -4.51
CA LYS A 219 29.59 12.03 -4.87
C LYS A 219 28.67 11.71 -6.03
N LEU A 220 27.44 12.22 -5.93
CA LEU A 220 26.42 12.10 -6.97
C LEU A 220 25.85 13.47 -7.28
N HIS A 221 25.99 13.93 -8.53
CA HIS A 221 25.42 15.19 -8.94
C HIS A 221 23.90 15.12 -9.02
N LEU A 222 23.22 16.19 -8.58
CA LEU A 222 21.76 16.28 -8.59
C LEU A 222 21.17 16.13 -10.01
N ASN A 223 21.93 16.47 -11.05
CA ASN A 223 21.51 16.29 -12.44
C ASN A 223 21.46 14.82 -12.87
N ASP A 224 22.22 13.95 -12.22
CA ASP A 224 22.25 12.52 -12.50
C ASP A 224 21.17 11.78 -11.69
N ILE A 225 20.49 12.47 -10.77
CA ILE A 225 19.43 11.90 -9.96
C ILE A 225 18.08 12.04 -10.69
N GLN A 226 17.35 10.95 -10.77
CA GLN A 226 16.03 10.87 -11.39
C GLN A 226 14.90 11.01 -10.36
N ALA A 227 15.07 10.38 -9.18
CA ALA A 227 14.13 10.49 -8.08
C ALA A 227 14.83 10.32 -6.73
N LEU A 228 14.33 11.03 -5.71
CA LEU A 228 14.79 10.98 -4.33
C LEU A 228 13.64 10.66 -3.41
N PHE A 229 13.85 9.66 -2.53
CA PHE A 229 12.89 9.29 -1.49
C PHE A 229 13.62 9.23 -0.16
N TYR A 230 13.19 10.00 0.83
CA TYR A 230 13.75 9.86 2.17
C TYR A 230 13.01 8.80 2.97
N VAL A 231 13.76 8.02 3.75
CA VAL A 231 13.23 6.95 4.60
C VAL A 231 12.56 7.56 5.82
N ILE A 232 11.34 7.12 6.12
CA ILE A 232 10.55 7.54 7.29
C ILE A 232 10.36 6.42 8.30
N ASP A 233 10.46 5.16 7.86
CA ASP A 233 10.34 3.99 8.71
C ASP A 233 11.11 2.81 8.12
N VAL A 234 11.59 1.92 8.99
CA VAL A 234 12.30 0.70 8.62
C VAL A 234 11.69 -0.50 9.31
N ASN A 235 10.99 -1.33 8.55
CA ASN A 235 10.49 -2.62 9.04
C ASN A 235 11.55 -3.70 8.78
N ARG A 236 12.16 -4.20 9.85
CA ARG A 236 13.22 -5.20 9.79
C ARG A 236 12.65 -6.59 9.93
N THR A 237 13.02 -7.48 9.04
CA THR A 237 12.77 -8.90 9.19
C THR A 237 13.79 -9.47 10.17
N ILE A 238 13.35 -9.86 11.36
CA ILE A 238 14.20 -10.63 12.26
C ILE A 238 14.29 -12.04 11.67
N SER A 239 15.35 -12.33 10.90
CA SER A 239 15.65 -13.69 10.53
C SER A 239 16.14 -14.41 11.77
N LYS A 240 15.33 -15.28 12.35
CA LYS A 240 15.89 -16.31 13.21
C LYS A 240 16.82 -17.14 12.33
N LYS A 241 18.13 -17.11 12.58
CA LYS A 241 18.99 -18.22 12.15
C LYS A 241 18.29 -19.46 12.68
N THR A 242 17.74 -20.25 11.79
CA THR A 242 17.13 -21.53 12.13
C THR A 242 18.23 -22.34 12.79
N PHE A 243 18.08 -22.57 14.06
CA PHE A 243 18.92 -23.54 14.74
C PHE A 243 18.45 -24.91 14.21
N TYR A 244 19.22 -25.47 13.30
CA TYR A 244 19.21 -26.86 12.95
C TYR A 244 20.33 -27.57 13.71
#